data_6adc577da933f50cfd5f8fcf73703679
#
_entry.id   6adc577da933f50cfd5f8fcf73703679
#
_cell.length_a   1.000
_cell.length_b   1.000
_cell.length_c   1.000
_cell.angle_alpha   90.00
_cell.angle_beta   90.00
_cell.angle_gamma   90.00
#
_symmetry.space_group_name_H-M   'P 1'
#
loop_
_entity.id
_entity.type
_entity.pdbx_description
1 polymer ?
#
loop_
_entity_poly.entity_id
_entity_poly.type
_entity_poly.pdbx_seq_one_letter_code
_entity_poly.pdbx_strand_id
1 'polypeptide(L)'
;MGLAKRKYKSDEKALTLLKKVAANQVEFHKGHSQLAELLVAGQAPVCLTCYSHHFPPRQKKGAPVQALLSEGVGEVGGSVAILKGAPHPNAALLWARWAVSEEGQRAYAQAGETPAHPNIEPTEITRPAAVYMLGADEVKEFPKYEKLWKDIFQLR
;
A
#
# COMPACT_ATOMS: atom_id res chain seq x y z
N MET A 1 10.98 -5.31 -5.14
CA MET A 1 11.82 -4.12 -5.40
C MET A 1 12.08 -3.31 -4.12
N GLY A 2 11.09 -2.74 -3.46
CA GLY A 2 11.28 -1.97 -2.22
C GLY A 2 12.07 -2.72 -1.13
N LEU A 3 11.76 -3.99 -0.89
CA LEU A 3 12.51 -4.81 0.06
C LEU A 3 13.99 -4.95 -0.35
N ALA A 4 14.28 -5.22 -1.63
CA ALA A 4 15.64 -5.40 -2.11
C ALA A 4 16.46 -4.12 -2.01
N LYS A 5 15.93 -3.01 -2.50
CA LYS A 5 16.67 -1.75 -2.62
C LYS A 5 16.74 -0.95 -1.31
N ARG A 6 15.67 -0.94 -0.55
CA ARG A 6 15.56 -0.02 0.60
C ARG A 6 15.77 -0.71 1.94
N LYS A 7 15.09 -1.86 2.19
CA LYS A 7 15.22 -2.56 3.46
C LYS A 7 16.52 -3.37 3.56
N TYR A 8 16.72 -4.31 2.64
CA TYR A 8 17.84 -5.25 2.71
C TYR A 8 19.11 -4.77 2.03
N LYS A 9 19.01 -3.80 1.11
CA LYS A 9 20.09 -3.37 0.21
C LYS A 9 20.77 -4.56 -0.47
N SER A 10 19.98 -5.60 -0.79
CA SER A 10 20.43 -6.88 -1.34
C SER A 10 19.25 -7.57 -2.05
N ASP A 11 19.42 -7.83 -3.33
CA ASP A 11 18.46 -8.63 -4.11
C ASP A 11 18.35 -10.04 -3.54
N GLU A 12 19.47 -10.66 -3.19
CA GLU A 12 19.52 -12.03 -2.68
C GLU A 12 18.69 -12.22 -1.40
N LYS A 13 18.84 -11.33 -0.42
CA LYS A 13 18.08 -11.39 0.84
C LYS A 13 16.58 -11.22 0.58
N ALA A 14 16.20 -10.30 -0.29
CA ALA A 14 14.80 -10.08 -0.65
C ALA A 14 14.22 -11.30 -1.38
N LEU A 15 14.95 -11.87 -2.34
CA LEU A 15 14.55 -13.07 -3.07
C LEU A 15 14.42 -14.29 -2.14
N THR A 16 15.32 -14.44 -1.19
CA THR A 16 15.24 -15.50 -0.18
C THR A 16 13.97 -15.40 0.66
N LEU A 17 13.59 -14.19 1.07
CA LEU A 17 12.32 -13.97 1.76
C LEU A 17 11.12 -14.32 0.86
N LEU A 18 11.10 -13.82 -0.37
CA LEU A 18 9.99 -14.07 -1.30
C LEU A 18 9.82 -15.56 -1.63
N LYS A 19 10.92 -16.32 -1.78
CA LYS A 19 10.85 -17.78 -1.95
C LYS A 19 10.23 -18.48 -0.72
N LYS A 20 10.57 -18.03 0.49
CA LYS A 20 9.93 -18.52 1.72
C LYS A 20 8.43 -18.20 1.75
N VAL A 21 8.05 -17.00 1.31
CA VAL A 21 6.63 -16.62 1.19
C VAL A 21 5.93 -17.51 0.16
N ALA A 22 6.51 -17.69 -1.03
CA ALA A 22 5.93 -18.51 -2.09
C ALA A 22 5.69 -19.99 -1.68
N ALA A 23 6.48 -20.48 -0.72
CA ALA A 23 6.30 -21.84 -0.18
C ALA A 23 5.05 -22.00 0.72
N ASN A 24 4.32 -20.94 1.05
CA ASN A 24 3.15 -20.96 1.93
C ASN A 24 1.81 -20.97 1.20
N GLN A 25 1.67 -21.66 0.10
CA GLN A 25 0.39 -21.78 -0.63
C GLN A 25 -0.28 -20.42 -0.90
N VAL A 26 0.49 -19.48 -1.48
CA VAL A 26 0.03 -18.11 -1.73
C VAL A 26 -1.06 -18.09 -2.79
N GLU A 27 -2.18 -17.43 -2.48
CA GLU A 27 -3.26 -17.17 -3.42
C GLU A 27 -3.22 -15.71 -3.90
N PHE A 28 -3.55 -15.50 -5.17
CA PHE A 28 -3.62 -14.19 -5.78
C PHE A 28 -5.06 -13.84 -6.15
N HIS A 29 -5.54 -12.71 -5.65
CA HIS A 29 -6.88 -12.21 -5.93
C HIS A 29 -6.83 -10.81 -6.52
N LYS A 30 -7.87 -10.42 -7.25
CA LYS A 30 -7.99 -9.08 -7.82
C LYS A 30 -8.62 -8.14 -6.80
N GLY A 31 -7.93 -7.03 -6.52
CA GLY A 31 -8.45 -5.94 -5.71
C GLY A 31 -8.27 -6.11 -4.19
N HIS A 32 -7.82 -5.02 -3.57
CA HIS A 32 -7.47 -5.00 -2.14
C HIS A 32 -8.69 -5.13 -1.21
N SER A 33 -9.85 -4.63 -1.63
CA SER A 33 -11.10 -4.78 -0.85
C SER A 33 -11.52 -6.24 -0.75
N GLN A 34 -11.43 -7.00 -1.86
CA GLN A 34 -11.73 -8.44 -1.85
C GLN A 34 -10.78 -9.19 -0.93
N LEU A 35 -9.48 -8.91 -0.99
CA LEU A 35 -8.50 -9.52 -0.09
C LEU A 35 -8.83 -9.26 1.38
N ALA A 36 -9.28 -8.05 1.72
CA ALA A 36 -9.67 -7.73 3.09
C ALA A 36 -10.91 -8.54 3.54
N GLU A 37 -11.89 -8.75 2.66
CA GLU A 37 -13.07 -9.58 2.98
C GLU A 37 -12.69 -11.06 3.18
N LEU A 38 -11.82 -11.61 2.34
CA LEU A 38 -11.34 -12.98 2.49
C LEU A 38 -10.61 -13.21 3.82
N LEU A 39 -9.79 -12.22 4.24
CA LEU A 39 -9.12 -12.24 5.53
C LEU A 39 -10.12 -12.20 6.69
N VAL A 40 -11.11 -11.30 6.64
CA VAL A 40 -12.17 -11.18 7.66
C VAL A 40 -13.00 -12.46 7.75
N ALA A 41 -13.26 -13.10 6.62
CA ALA A 41 -13.97 -14.39 6.56
C ALA A 41 -13.13 -15.59 7.05
N GLY A 42 -11.86 -15.36 7.41
CA GLY A 42 -10.95 -16.43 7.88
C GLY A 42 -10.48 -17.39 6.79
N GLN A 43 -10.65 -17.01 5.50
CA GLN A 43 -10.19 -17.85 4.38
C GLN A 43 -8.67 -17.81 4.20
N ALA A 44 -8.02 -16.78 4.69
CA ALA A 44 -6.57 -16.69 4.77
C ALA A 44 -6.15 -16.07 6.12
N PRO A 45 -5.09 -16.57 6.77
CA PRO A 45 -4.63 -16.03 8.06
C PRO A 45 -3.82 -14.74 7.89
N VAL A 46 -3.26 -14.48 6.73
CA VAL A 46 -2.38 -13.32 6.46
C VAL A 46 -2.64 -12.77 5.06
N CYS A 47 -2.72 -11.45 4.96
CA CYS A 47 -2.71 -10.71 3.70
C CYS A 47 -1.48 -9.82 3.63
N LEU A 48 -0.65 -9.97 2.61
CA LEU A 48 0.59 -9.22 2.46
C LEU A 48 0.41 -7.86 1.78
N THR A 49 -0.65 -7.69 1.00
CA THR A 49 -0.87 -6.49 0.17
C THR A 49 -2.17 -5.76 0.46
N CYS A 50 -2.83 -6.08 1.59
CA CYS A 50 -4.03 -5.37 2.00
C CYS A 50 -3.69 -3.94 2.44
N TYR A 51 -4.56 -3.00 2.10
CA TYR A 51 -4.45 -1.64 2.62
C TYR A 51 -4.86 -1.56 4.09
N SER A 52 -4.06 -0.89 4.88
CA SER A 52 -4.27 -0.79 6.33
C SER A 52 -5.60 -0.14 6.71
N HIS A 53 -6.08 0.84 5.95
CA HIS A 53 -7.35 1.53 6.18
C HIS A 53 -8.60 0.63 6.03
N HIS A 54 -8.46 -0.55 5.43
CA HIS A 54 -9.56 -1.50 5.36
C HIS A 54 -9.93 -2.14 6.71
N PHE A 55 -9.01 -2.16 7.67
CA PHE A 55 -9.19 -2.95 8.90
C PHE A 55 -9.89 -2.20 10.04
N PRO A 56 -9.60 -0.92 10.36
CA PRO A 56 -10.25 -0.25 11.47
C PRO A 56 -11.78 -0.29 11.46
N PRO A 57 -12.48 -0.03 10.32
CA PRO A 57 -13.93 -0.14 10.28
C PRO A 57 -14.46 -1.56 10.53
N ARG A 58 -13.68 -2.59 10.15
CA ARG A 58 -14.04 -3.99 10.36
C ARG A 58 -13.78 -4.44 11.79
N GLN A 59 -12.70 -3.99 12.41
CA GLN A 59 -12.41 -4.19 13.82
C GLN A 59 -13.52 -3.60 14.71
N LYS A 60 -14.00 -2.37 14.42
CA LYS A 60 -15.14 -1.75 15.11
C LYS A 60 -16.42 -2.58 15.04
N LYS A 61 -16.55 -3.40 13.99
CA LYS A 61 -17.67 -4.37 13.83
C LYS A 61 -17.37 -5.74 14.42
N GLY A 62 -16.27 -5.90 15.15
CA GLY A 62 -15.91 -7.14 15.83
C GLY A 62 -15.09 -8.12 14.98
N ALA A 63 -14.60 -7.74 13.79
CA ALA A 63 -13.74 -8.63 13.00
C ALA A 63 -12.38 -8.83 13.70
N PRO A 64 -11.90 -10.08 13.87
CA PRO A 64 -10.65 -10.40 14.56
C PRO A 64 -9.44 -10.23 13.61
N VAL A 65 -9.24 -9.04 13.10
CA VAL A 65 -8.19 -8.69 12.13
C VAL A 65 -7.35 -7.54 12.65
N GLN A 66 -6.07 -7.50 12.26
CA GLN A 66 -5.15 -6.43 12.66
C GLN A 66 -4.18 -6.08 11.53
N ALA A 67 -3.91 -4.78 11.35
CA ALA A 67 -2.83 -4.31 10.50
C ALA A 67 -1.50 -4.32 11.28
N LEU A 68 -0.50 -5.01 10.77
CA LEU A 68 0.87 -5.02 11.32
C LEU A 68 1.74 -4.07 10.51
N LEU A 69 1.99 -2.88 11.07
CA LEU A 69 2.75 -1.81 10.41
C LEU A 69 4.15 -1.60 11.00
N SER A 70 4.63 -2.53 11.83
CA SER A 70 5.91 -2.40 12.56
C SER A 70 7.12 -2.29 11.63
N GLU A 71 7.06 -2.89 10.44
CA GLU A 71 8.10 -2.80 9.42
C GLU A 71 7.44 -2.61 8.04
N GLY A 72 6.79 -1.46 7.85
CA GLY A 72 6.02 -1.23 6.66
C GLY A 72 6.88 -1.02 5.42
N VAL A 73 6.70 -1.90 4.42
CA VAL A 73 6.81 -1.43 3.06
C VAL A 73 5.52 -0.66 2.82
N GLY A 74 5.55 0.64 3.10
CA GLY A 74 4.46 1.51 2.75
C GLY A 74 4.46 1.69 1.24
N GLU A 75 3.37 1.37 0.59
CA GLU A 75 3.12 1.91 -0.73
C GLU A 75 2.88 3.41 -0.55
N VAL A 76 3.53 4.22 -1.36
CA VAL A 76 3.14 5.61 -1.51
C VAL A 76 1.77 5.59 -2.17
N GLY A 77 0.77 5.80 -1.37
CA GLY A 77 -0.61 5.83 -1.83
C GLY A 77 -0.85 6.80 -2.96
N GLY A 78 -2.07 6.91 -3.40
CA GLY A 78 -2.47 7.59 -4.61
C GLY A 78 -1.87 8.97 -4.85
N SER A 79 -1.73 9.31 -6.10
CA SER A 79 -1.33 10.64 -6.56
C SER A 79 -2.55 11.44 -6.99
N VAL A 80 -2.51 12.75 -6.77
CA VAL A 80 -3.47 13.68 -7.37
C VAL A 80 -2.90 14.19 -8.68
N ALA A 81 -3.63 14.01 -9.78
CA ALA A 81 -3.25 14.51 -11.09
C ALA A 81 -4.42 15.19 -11.79
N ILE A 82 -4.13 16.24 -12.54
CA ILE A 82 -5.11 16.92 -13.39
C ILE A 82 -4.90 16.43 -14.82
N LEU A 83 -5.94 15.88 -15.42
CA LEU A 83 -5.87 15.39 -16.79
C LEU A 83 -5.68 16.54 -17.78
N LYS A 84 -4.82 16.32 -18.77
CA LYS A 84 -4.74 17.23 -19.93
C LYS A 84 -6.08 17.17 -20.66
N GLY A 85 -6.74 18.31 -20.81
CA GLY A 85 -8.08 18.37 -21.41
C GLY A 85 -9.24 18.09 -20.45
N ALA A 86 -9.00 18.22 -19.14
CA ALA A 86 -10.09 18.18 -18.16
C ALA A 86 -11.21 19.18 -18.55
N PRO A 87 -12.49 18.80 -18.49
CA PRO A 87 -13.60 19.68 -18.88
C PRO A 87 -13.74 20.91 -17.95
N HIS A 88 -13.27 20.80 -16.71
CA HIS A 88 -13.30 21.85 -15.70
C HIS A 88 -11.95 22.01 -15.01
N PRO A 89 -10.90 22.51 -15.71
CA PRO A 89 -9.52 22.50 -15.21
C PRO A 89 -9.32 23.35 -13.95
N ASN A 90 -10.06 24.47 -13.85
CA ASN A 90 -9.97 25.34 -12.68
C ASN A 90 -10.58 24.68 -11.42
N ALA A 91 -11.69 23.99 -11.55
CA ALA A 91 -12.28 23.22 -10.45
C ALA A 91 -11.36 22.04 -10.05
N ALA A 92 -10.78 21.34 -11.01
CA ALA A 92 -9.81 20.28 -10.76
C ALA A 92 -8.57 20.81 -10.02
N LEU A 93 -8.07 21.99 -10.41
CA LEU A 93 -6.95 22.63 -9.72
C LEU A 93 -7.30 23.06 -8.30
N LEU A 94 -8.49 23.62 -8.10
CA LEU A 94 -8.97 24.00 -6.76
C LEU A 94 -9.05 22.77 -5.85
N TRP A 95 -9.66 21.69 -6.35
CA TRP A 95 -9.74 20.44 -5.61
C TRP A 95 -8.36 19.84 -5.30
N ALA A 96 -7.45 19.82 -6.28
CA ALA A 96 -6.10 19.30 -6.09
C ALA A 96 -5.33 20.10 -5.02
N ARG A 97 -5.46 21.43 -5.03
CA ARG A 97 -4.86 22.29 -4.00
C ARG A 97 -5.43 22.03 -2.62
N TRP A 98 -6.74 21.90 -2.52
CA TRP A 98 -7.39 21.56 -1.25
C TRP A 98 -6.96 20.16 -0.77
N ALA A 99 -6.93 19.15 -1.65
CA ALA A 99 -6.55 17.79 -1.29
C ALA A 99 -5.15 17.66 -0.68
N VAL A 100 -4.21 18.54 -1.09
CA VAL A 100 -2.85 18.58 -0.52
C VAL A 100 -2.68 19.62 0.60
N SER A 101 -3.71 20.41 0.89
CA SER A 101 -3.69 21.38 1.98
C SER A 101 -3.81 20.68 3.35
N GLU A 102 -3.45 21.39 4.41
CA GLU A 102 -3.61 20.89 5.77
C GLU A 102 -5.07 20.48 6.07
N GLU A 103 -6.04 21.30 5.64
CA GLU A 103 -7.47 21.02 5.79
C GLU A 103 -7.88 19.73 5.09
N GLY A 104 -7.52 19.57 3.81
CA GLY A 104 -7.81 18.38 3.02
C GLY A 104 -7.15 17.13 3.61
N GLN A 105 -5.91 17.25 4.07
CA GLN A 105 -5.19 16.15 4.70
C GLN A 105 -5.75 15.76 6.08
N ARG A 106 -6.31 16.70 6.84
CA ARG A 106 -7.06 16.39 8.07
C ARG A 106 -8.36 15.68 7.77
N ALA A 107 -9.10 16.09 6.73
CA ALA A 107 -10.31 15.39 6.29
C ALA A 107 -9.97 13.97 5.83
N TYR A 108 -8.85 13.77 5.15
CA TYR A 108 -8.34 12.47 4.73
C TYR A 108 -8.03 11.56 5.93
N ALA A 109 -7.36 12.08 6.96
CA ALA A 109 -7.12 11.36 8.21
C ALA A 109 -8.42 10.96 8.91
N GLN A 110 -9.41 11.87 8.96
CA GLN A 110 -10.73 11.60 9.57
C GLN A 110 -11.52 10.52 8.81
N ALA A 111 -11.26 10.36 7.51
CA ALA A 111 -11.81 9.26 6.71
C ALA A 111 -11.13 7.90 6.95
N GLY A 112 -10.14 7.83 7.86
CA GLY A 112 -9.42 6.60 8.21
C GLY A 112 -8.20 6.33 7.34
N GLU A 113 -7.83 7.26 6.48
CA GLU A 113 -6.68 7.14 5.59
C GLU A 113 -5.38 7.66 6.23
N THR A 114 -4.25 7.32 5.65
CA THR A 114 -2.96 7.86 6.10
C THR A 114 -2.64 9.15 5.34
N PRO A 115 -2.67 10.33 5.99
CA PRO A 115 -2.35 11.58 5.32
C PRO A 115 -0.88 11.64 4.89
N ALA A 116 -0.62 12.28 3.75
CA ALA A 116 0.73 12.53 3.28
C ALA A 116 1.42 13.68 4.05
N HIS A 117 0.66 14.55 4.69
CA HIS A 117 1.19 15.67 5.45
C HIS A 117 1.94 15.19 6.70
N PRO A 118 3.21 15.58 6.92
CA PRO A 118 4.05 15.02 7.97
C PRO A 118 3.56 15.29 9.41
N ASN A 119 2.86 16.42 9.60
CA ASN A 119 2.39 16.86 10.92
C ASN A 119 0.93 16.48 11.21
N ILE A 120 0.31 15.66 10.36
CA ILE A 120 -1.06 15.20 10.57
C ILE A 120 -1.01 13.70 10.76
N GLU A 121 -1.33 13.25 11.98
CA GLU A 121 -1.36 11.82 12.27
C GLU A 121 -2.65 11.16 11.78
N PRO A 122 -2.58 9.90 11.30
CA PRO A 122 -3.77 9.12 11.03
C PRO A 122 -4.59 8.92 12.31
N THR A 123 -5.91 8.89 12.19
CA THR A 123 -6.80 8.74 13.36
C THR A 123 -7.01 7.30 13.80
N GLU A 124 -6.89 6.34 12.88
CA GLU A 124 -7.30 4.96 13.12
C GLU A 124 -6.15 3.94 13.01
N ILE A 125 -5.03 4.34 12.48
CA ILE A 125 -3.85 3.50 12.31
C ILE A 125 -2.60 4.24 12.75
N THR A 126 -1.57 3.50 13.14
CA THR A 126 -0.27 4.11 13.47
C THR A 126 0.56 4.19 12.19
N ARG A 127 1.31 5.28 12.00
CA ARG A 127 2.29 5.34 10.91
C ARG A 127 3.33 4.23 11.06
N PRO A 128 3.72 3.57 9.96
CA PRO A 128 4.83 2.63 10.02
C PRO A 128 6.13 3.35 10.41
N ALA A 129 6.99 2.68 11.17
CA ALA A 129 8.28 3.22 11.61
C ALA A 129 9.21 3.57 10.44
N ALA A 130 9.04 2.93 9.28
CA ALA A 130 9.76 3.22 8.06
C ALA A 130 8.83 3.05 6.85
N VAL A 131 8.92 3.99 5.90
CA VAL A 131 8.23 3.93 4.61
C VAL A 131 9.28 3.84 3.52
N TYR A 132 9.24 2.77 2.72
CA TYR A 132 10.14 2.57 1.61
C TYR A 132 9.49 3.04 0.31
N MET A 133 9.81 4.26 -0.09
CA MET A 133 9.33 4.84 -1.34
C MET A 133 10.19 4.40 -2.51
N LEU A 134 9.55 4.05 -3.62
CA LEU A 134 10.24 3.80 -4.89
C LEU A 134 10.35 5.11 -5.66
N GLY A 135 11.55 5.40 -6.17
CA GLY A 135 11.81 6.54 -7.04
C GLY A 135 11.72 6.19 -8.52
N ALA A 136 11.92 7.19 -9.37
CA ALA A 136 11.86 7.02 -10.83
C ALA A 136 12.92 6.03 -11.36
N ASP A 137 14.07 5.96 -10.70
CA ASP A 137 15.13 5.04 -11.14
C ASP A 137 14.80 3.59 -10.83
N GLU A 138 14.13 3.31 -9.71
CA GLU A 138 13.68 1.96 -9.40
C GLU A 138 12.58 1.49 -10.36
N VAL A 139 11.75 2.38 -10.87
CA VAL A 139 10.72 2.05 -11.87
C VAL A 139 11.33 1.52 -13.16
N LYS A 140 12.51 1.99 -13.56
CA LYS A 140 13.24 1.47 -14.74
C LYS A 140 13.59 -0.01 -14.61
N GLU A 141 13.77 -0.51 -13.40
CA GLU A 141 14.09 -1.90 -13.12
C GLU A 141 12.82 -2.78 -12.98
N PHE A 142 11.63 -2.21 -13.11
CA PHE A 142 10.38 -2.94 -12.95
C PHE A 142 10.30 -4.22 -13.78
N PRO A 143 10.67 -4.25 -15.08
CA PRO A 143 10.62 -5.48 -15.88
C PRO A 143 11.49 -6.62 -15.30
N LYS A 144 12.66 -6.31 -14.73
CA LYS A 144 13.52 -7.28 -14.04
C LYS A 144 12.79 -7.91 -12.85
N TYR A 145 12.21 -7.07 -11.99
CA TYR A 145 11.54 -7.54 -10.77
C TYR A 145 10.20 -8.21 -11.06
N GLU A 146 9.50 -7.80 -12.11
CA GLU A 146 8.28 -8.47 -12.58
C GLU A 146 8.60 -9.91 -13.02
N LYS A 147 9.67 -10.10 -13.81
CA LYS A 147 10.11 -11.43 -14.21
C LYS A 147 10.45 -12.29 -13.00
N LEU A 148 11.28 -11.79 -12.09
CA LEU A 148 11.65 -12.51 -10.86
C LEU A 148 10.43 -12.87 -10.02
N TRP A 149 9.45 -12.00 -9.93
CA TRP A 149 8.19 -12.25 -9.24
C TRP A 149 7.41 -13.39 -9.89
N LYS A 150 7.21 -13.32 -11.21
CA LYS A 150 6.53 -14.37 -11.98
C LYS A 150 7.23 -15.72 -11.83
N ASP A 151 8.55 -15.75 -11.91
CA ASP A 151 9.34 -16.98 -11.77
C ASP A 151 9.20 -17.59 -10.36
N ILE A 152 9.26 -16.76 -9.30
CA ILE A 152 9.16 -17.24 -7.91
C ILE A 152 7.77 -17.79 -7.59
N PHE A 153 6.72 -17.11 -8.03
CA PHE A 153 5.33 -17.50 -7.75
C PHE A 153 4.69 -18.33 -8.87
N GLN A 154 5.46 -18.73 -9.89
CA GLN A 154 5.03 -19.57 -11.02
C GLN A 154 3.81 -18.99 -11.75
N LEU A 155 3.74 -17.67 -11.88
CA LEU A 155 2.67 -16.94 -12.57
C LEU A 155 2.91 -16.94 -14.08
N ARG A 156 1.84 -17.19 -14.85
CA ARG A 156 1.86 -17.17 -16.33
C ARG A 156 1.52 -15.79 -16.89
#